data_2c035ccacab69a1a52d823f5a5c34596
#
_entry.id   2c035ccacab69a1a52d823f5a5c34596
#
_cell.length_a   1.000
_cell.length_b   1.000
_cell.length_c   1.000
_cell.angle_alpha   90.00
_cell.angle_beta   90.00
_cell.angle_gamma   90.00
#
_symmetry.space_group_name_H-M   'P 1'
#
loop_
_entity.id
_entity.type
_entity.pdbx_description
1 polymer ?
#
loop_
_entity_poly.entity_id
_entity_poly.type
_entity_poly.pdbx_seq_one_letter_code
_entity_poly.pdbx_strand_id
1 'polypeptide(L)'
;MELLEVGHESAEEAVIVLVKGDVDSSTADDLRDQLTSALDVATTHPRRLVVVDLVEVNFFGSAGLNALLDCYEAGRVAGTAVRLVADHPQVLQPIQVTELDRIFEIFPTVSDALQR
;
A
#
# COMPACT_ATOMS: atom_id res chain seq x y z
N MET A 1 -4.21 22.31 0.42
CA MET A 1 -3.36 21.10 0.58
C MET A 1 -4.06 20.11 1.49
N GLU A 2 -4.25 18.91 1.03
CA GLU A 2 -4.87 17.89 1.85
C GLU A 2 -3.85 17.23 2.75
N LEU A 3 -4.25 17.00 3.99
CA LEU A 3 -3.44 16.22 4.92
C LEU A 3 -3.60 14.74 4.59
N LEU A 4 -2.58 13.96 4.87
CA LEU A 4 -2.65 12.52 4.72
C LEU A 4 -3.41 11.92 5.90
N GLU A 5 -4.38 11.07 5.58
CA GLU A 5 -5.01 10.20 6.57
C GLU A 5 -4.60 8.78 6.23
N VAL A 6 -3.96 8.10 7.17
CA VAL A 6 -3.54 6.73 6.97
C VAL A 6 -3.74 5.94 8.24
N GLY A 7 -4.22 4.72 8.08
CA GLY A 7 -4.42 3.79 9.18
C GLY A 7 -4.53 2.39 8.65
N HIS A 8 -4.62 1.42 9.52
CA HIS A 8 -4.82 0.04 9.08
C HIS A 8 -5.83 -0.67 9.96
N GLU A 9 -6.45 -1.68 9.38
CA GLU A 9 -7.36 -2.56 10.12
C GLU A 9 -7.04 -4.00 9.78
N SER A 10 -7.21 -4.87 10.77
CA SER A 10 -7.00 -6.29 10.61
C SER A 10 -8.32 -6.95 10.22
N ALA A 11 -8.33 -7.63 9.09
CA ALA A 11 -9.46 -8.43 8.64
C ALA A 11 -9.08 -9.91 8.70
N GLU A 12 -10.06 -10.81 8.50
CA GLU A 12 -9.78 -12.24 8.52
C GLU A 12 -8.74 -12.65 7.47
N GLU A 13 -8.78 -12.01 6.32
CA GLU A 13 -7.99 -12.42 5.16
C GLU A 13 -6.71 -11.62 4.97
N ALA A 14 -6.63 -10.42 5.57
CA ALA A 14 -5.48 -9.54 5.34
C ALA A 14 -5.46 -8.39 6.34
N VAL A 15 -4.35 -7.69 6.40
CA VAL A 15 -4.27 -6.38 7.02
C VAL A 15 -4.45 -5.35 5.91
N ILE A 16 -5.42 -4.46 6.06
CA ILE A 16 -5.74 -3.46 5.04
C ILE A 16 -5.25 -2.10 5.52
N VAL A 17 -4.38 -1.47 4.73
CA VAL A 17 -3.89 -0.11 4.98
C VAL A 17 -4.72 0.84 4.13
N LEU A 18 -5.46 1.73 4.77
CA LEU A 18 -6.29 2.73 4.10
C LEU A 18 -5.53 4.04 4.04
N VAL A 19 -5.40 4.60 2.83
CA VAL A 19 -4.64 5.83 2.60
C VAL A 19 -5.54 6.83 1.89
N LYS A 20 -5.63 8.06 2.42
CA LYS A 20 -6.42 9.14 1.84
C LYS A 20 -5.60 10.42 1.80
N GLY A 21 -5.70 11.16 0.72
CA GLY A 21 -5.07 12.46 0.59
C GLY A 21 -3.82 12.45 -0.25
N ASP A 22 -2.85 13.28 0.10
CA ASP A 22 -1.62 13.45 -0.68
C ASP A 22 -0.45 12.72 -0.04
N VAL A 23 0.24 11.93 -0.84
CA VAL A 23 1.47 11.26 -0.40
C VAL A 23 2.66 11.95 -1.07
N ASP A 24 3.40 12.71 -0.27
CA ASP A 24 4.58 13.47 -0.69
C ASP A 24 5.69 13.33 0.35
N SER A 25 6.77 14.12 0.20
CA SER A 25 7.90 14.01 1.11
C SER A 25 7.56 14.38 2.55
N SER A 26 6.53 15.20 2.78
CA SER A 26 6.13 15.61 4.14
C SER A 26 5.22 14.60 4.82
N THR A 27 4.57 13.71 4.07
CA THR A 27 3.60 12.73 4.60
C THR A 27 4.06 11.29 4.48
N ALA A 28 5.12 11.03 3.74
CA ALA A 28 5.55 9.66 3.45
C ALA A 28 5.99 8.89 4.72
N ASP A 29 6.51 9.57 5.72
CA ASP A 29 6.91 8.90 6.97
C ASP A 29 5.69 8.33 7.71
N ASP A 30 4.57 9.03 7.69
CA ASP A 30 3.34 8.52 8.28
C ASP A 30 2.88 7.25 7.55
N LEU A 31 2.98 7.26 6.22
CA LEU A 31 2.67 6.07 5.43
C LEU A 31 3.62 4.92 5.78
N ARG A 32 4.92 5.18 5.87
CA ARG A 32 5.91 4.16 6.23
C ARG A 32 5.61 3.52 7.57
N ASP A 33 5.27 4.34 8.56
CA ASP A 33 4.96 3.84 9.90
C ASP A 33 3.77 2.89 9.88
N GLN A 34 2.72 3.24 9.14
CA GLN A 34 1.55 2.38 9.02
C GLN A 34 1.83 1.10 8.24
N LEU A 35 2.64 1.18 7.19
CA LEU A 35 3.02 0.01 6.43
C LEU A 35 3.86 -0.95 7.28
N THR A 36 4.80 -0.42 8.06
CA THR A 36 5.61 -1.22 8.98
C THR A 36 4.74 -1.92 10.02
N SER A 37 3.80 -1.19 10.63
CA SER A 37 2.88 -1.75 11.61
C SER A 37 1.99 -2.83 10.98
N ALA A 38 1.52 -2.60 9.76
CA ALA A 38 0.68 -3.57 9.06
C ALA A 38 1.45 -4.86 8.75
N LEU A 39 2.72 -4.75 8.36
CA LEU A 39 3.55 -5.93 8.14
C LEU A 39 3.72 -6.75 9.42
N ASP A 40 3.97 -6.07 10.55
CA ASP A 40 4.11 -6.76 11.84
C ASP A 40 2.84 -7.51 12.21
N VAL A 41 1.69 -6.89 12.04
CA VAL A 41 0.39 -7.54 12.31
C VAL A 41 0.18 -8.71 11.35
N ALA A 42 0.52 -8.53 10.08
CA ALA A 42 0.29 -9.57 9.07
C ALA A 42 1.10 -10.84 9.32
N THR A 43 2.21 -10.77 10.05
CA THR A 43 2.99 -11.97 10.37
C THR A 43 2.20 -12.97 11.22
N THR A 44 1.15 -12.51 11.89
CA THR A 44 0.27 -13.38 12.71
C THR A 44 -0.94 -13.90 11.94
N HIS A 45 -1.14 -13.43 10.70
CA HIS A 45 -2.27 -13.82 9.87
C HIS A 45 -1.95 -15.09 9.08
N PRO A 46 -2.93 -15.98 8.88
CA PRO A 46 -2.70 -17.20 8.10
C PRO A 46 -2.25 -16.94 6.66
N ARG A 47 -2.78 -15.90 6.03
CA ARG A 47 -2.44 -15.55 4.63
C ARG A 47 -1.19 -14.71 4.51
N ARG A 48 -0.78 -14.04 5.58
CA ARG A 48 0.35 -13.11 5.55
C ARG A 48 0.24 -12.15 4.37
N LEU A 49 -0.86 -11.40 4.35
CA LEU A 49 -1.18 -10.50 3.26
C LEU A 49 -1.47 -9.09 3.78
N VAL A 50 -0.81 -8.10 3.18
CA VAL A 50 -1.11 -6.68 3.37
C VAL A 50 -1.70 -6.15 2.07
N VAL A 51 -2.84 -5.48 2.18
CA VAL A 51 -3.49 -4.80 1.05
C VAL A 51 -3.43 -3.30 1.31
N VAL A 52 -2.80 -2.55 0.41
CA VAL A 52 -2.68 -1.10 0.52
C VAL A 52 -3.72 -0.47 -0.39
N ASP A 53 -4.74 0.15 0.21
CA ASP A 53 -5.84 0.77 -0.52
C ASP A 53 -5.51 2.23 -0.79
N LEU A 54 -5.26 2.55 -2.06
CA LEU A 54 -4.86 3.87 -2.54
C LEU A 54 -5.97 4.56 -3.36
N VAL A 55 -7.19 4.05 -3.32
CA VAL A 55 -8.30 4.58 -4.13
C VAL A 55 -8.59 6.04 -3.81
N GLU A 56 -8.42 6.47 -2.57
CA GLU A 56 -8.72 7.84 -2.15
C GLU A 56 -7.47 8.73 -2.07
N VAL A 57 -6.37 8.32 -2.69
CA VAL A 57 -5.15 9.14 -2.79
C VAL A 57 -5.32 10.10 -3.96
N ASN A 58 -5.04 11.39 -3.73
CA ASN A 58 -5.16 12.43 -4.76
C ASN A 58 -3.84 12.71 -5.46
N PHE A 59 -2.73 12.60 -4.75
CA PHE A 59 -1.38 12.80 -5.27
C PHE A 59 -0.46 11.74 -4.69
N PHE A 60 0.35 11.15 -5.55
CA PHE A 60 1.26 10.10 -5.14
C PHE A 60 2.65 10.33 -5.74
N GLY A 61 3.52 10.93 -4.96
CA GLY A 61 4.86 11.31 -5.40
C GLY A 61 5.91 10.22 -5.17
N SER A 62 7.15 10.54 -5.53
CA SER A 62 8.27 9.60 -5.45
C SER A 62 8.53 9.10 -4.04
N ALA A 63 8.30 9.92 -3.02
CA ALA A 63 8.45 9.50 -1.62
C ALA A 63 7.47 8.38 -1.28
N GLY A 64 6.26 8.43 -1.81
CA GLY A 64 5.28 7.36 -1.63
C GLY A 64 5.68 6.08 -2.35
N LEU A 65 6.20 6.22 -3.58
CA LEU A 65 6.69 5.07 -4.32
C LEU A 65 7.84 4.37 -3.58
N ASN A 66 8.75 5.14 -3.01
CA ASN A 66 9.84 4.60 -2.20
C ASN A 66 9.32 3.89 -0.95
N ALA A 67 8.31 4.45 -0.30
CA ALA A 67 7.70 3.82 0.88
C ALA A 67 7.07 2.48 0.52
N LEU A 68 6.38 2.39 -0.61
CA LEU A 68 5.82 1.13 -1.09
C LEU A 68 6.89 0.10 -1.41
N LEU A 69 7.96 0.54 -2.08
CA LEU A 69 9.05 -0.35 -2.45
C LEU A 69 9.74 -0.92 -1.21
N ASP A 70 10.00 -0.08 -0.21
CA ASP A 70 10.59 -0.53 1.06
C ASP A 70 9.67 -1.53 1.77
N CYS A 71 8.37 -1.29 1.72
CA CYS A 71 7.37 -2.21 2.28
C CYS A 71 7.40 -3.55 1.55
N TYR A 72 7.47 -3.52 0.23
CA TYR A 72 7.54 -4.74 -0.58
C TYR A 72 8.76 -5.58 -0.19
N GLU A 73 9.93 -4.94 -0.09
CA GLU A 73 11.17 -5.63 0.26
C GLU A 73 11.12 -6.21 1.68
N ALA A 74 10.62 -5.44 2.64
CA ALA A 74 10.46 -5.92 4.01
C ALA A 74 9.46 -7.09 4.08
N GLY A 75 8.38 -7.00 3.31
CA GLY A 75 7.39 -8.08 3.23
C GLY A 75 8.00 -9.35 2.65
N ARG A 76 8.78 -9.21 1.58
CA ARG A 76 9.44 -10.35 0.95
C ARG A 76 10.34 -11.09 1.94
N VAL A 77 11.11 -10.34 2.72
CA VAL A 77 11.99 -10.92 3.74
C VAL A 77 11.18 -11.63 4.83
N ALA A 78 10.03 -11.06 5.22
CA ALA A 78 9.18 -11.61 6.27
C ALA A 78 8.22 -12.71 5.78
N GLY A 79 8.18 -12.97 4.47
CA GLY A 79 7.25 -13.94 3.91
C GLY A 79 5.82 -13.42 3.82
N THR A 80 5.65 -12.10 3.70
CA THR A 80 4.35 -11.44 3.63
C THR A 80 4.17 -10.80 2.26
N ALA A 81 3.05 -11.08 1.60
CA ALA A 81 2.71 -10.47 0.32
C ALA A 81 2.12 -9.08 0.53
N VAL A 82 2.41 -8.17 -0.39
CA VAL A 82 1.86 -6.81 -0.41
C VAL A 82 1.17 -6.59 -1.74
N ARG A 83 -0.13 -6.27 -1.70
CA ARG A 83 -0.93 -5.99 -2.88
C ARG A 83 -1.44 -4.56 -2.81
N LEU A 84 -1.61 -3.95 -3.98
CA LEU A 84 -2.07 -2.56 -4.07
C LEU A 84 -3.47 -2.51 -4.67
N VAL A 85 -4.25 -1.52 -4.22
CA VAL A 85 -5.57 -1.22 -4.80
C VAL A 85 -5.55 0.20 -5.30
N ALA A 86 -5.76 0.38 -6.60
CA ALA A 86 -5.82 1.68 -7.24
C ALA A 86 -6.63 1.57 -8.53
N ASP A 87 -7.40 2.62 -8.84
CA ASP A 87 -8.29 2.62 -10.00
C ASP A 87 -8.22 3.92 -10.80
N HIS A 88 -7.26 4.79 -10.52
CA HIS A 88 -7.21 6.11 -11.14
C HIS A 88 -5.78 6.54 -11.48
N PRO A 89 -5.62 7.46 -12.48
CA PRO A 89 -4.29 7.80 -13.02
C PRO A 89 -3.35 8.44 -12.01
N GLN A 90 -3.87 9.16 -11.02
CA GLN A 90 -3.04 9.85 -10.03
C GLN A 90 -2.11 8.88 -9.30
N VAL A 91 -2.52 7.62 -9.15
CA VAL A 91 -1.70 6.59 -8.52
C VAL A 91 -1.13 5.64 -9.56
N LEU A 92 -1.94 5.19 -10.52
CA LEU A 92 -1.51 4.19 -11.50
C LEU A 92 -0.39 4.70 -12.41
N GLN A 93 -0.45 5.97 -12.81
CA GLN A 93 0.52 6.51 -13.74
C GLN A 93 1.93 6.57 -13.16
N PRO A 94 2.15 7.10 -11.94
CA PRO A 94 3.47 7.05 -11.33
C PRO A 94 4.01 5.63 -11.16
N ILE A 95 3.15 4.69 -10.83
CA ILE A 95 3.56 3.29 -10.67
C ILE A 95 3.99 2.71 -12.03
N GLN A 96 3.24 2.99 -13.09
CA GLN A 96 3.55 2.50 -14.43
C GLN A 96 4.84 3.11 -14.99
N VAL A 97 5.02 4.43 -14.81
CA VAL A 97 6.19 5.14 -15.31
C VAL A 97 7.47 4.62 -14.66
N THR A 98 7.42 4.25 -13.40
CA THR A 98 8.56 3.69 -12.68
C THR A 98 8.69 2.19 -12.82
N GLU A 99 7.79 1.55 -13.57
CA GLU A 99 7.73 0.11 -13.78
C GLU A 99 7.53 -0.71 -12.51
N LEU A 100 7.05 -0.10 -11.44
CA LEU A 100 6.73 -0.81 -10.20
C LEU A 100 5.52 -1.72 -10.37
N ASP A 101 4.72 -1.54 -11.42
CA ASP A 101 3.64 -2.45 -11.78
C ASP A 101 4.14 -3.85 -12.18
N ARG A 102 5.42 -4.00 -12.43
CA ARG A 102 6.04 -5.31 -12.67
C ARG A 102 6.32 -6.06 -11.36
N ILE A 103 6.39 -5.34 -10.26
CA ILE A 103 6.68 -5.88 -8.94
C ILE A 103 5.40 -6.12 -8.16
N PHE A 104 4.52 -5.11 -8.14
CA PHE A 104 3.28 -5.16 -7.37
C PHE A 104 2.12 -5.73 -8.18
N GLU A 105 1.31 -6.56 -7.55
CA GLU A 105 -0.01 -6.89 -8.06
C GLU A 105 -0.95 -5.75 -7.71
N ILE A 106 -1.65 -5.22 -8.70
CA ILE A 106 -2.54 -4.06 -8.54
C ILE A 106 -3.94 -4.47 -8.93
N PHE A 107 -4.90 -4.14 -8.07
CA PHE A 107 -6.30 -4.50 -8.25
C PHE A 107 -7.16 -3.24 -8.20
N PRO A 108 -8.31 -3.22 -8.90
CA PRO A 108 -9.19 -2.05 -8.88
C PRO A 108 -9.99 -1.91 -7.59
N THR A 109 -10.17 -2.98 -6.83
CA THR A 109 -10.93 -2.96 -5.57
C THR A 109 -10.26 -3.82 -4.52
N VAL A 110 -10.57 -3.53 -3.25
CA VAL A 110 -10.10 -4.36 -2.14
C VAL A 110 -10.64 -5.79 -2.27
N SER A 111 -11.90 -5.92 -2.67
CA SER A 111 -12.50 -7.25 -2.86
C SER A 111 -11.69 -8.09 -3.83
N ASP A 112 -11.30 -7.52 -4.96
CA ASP A 112 -10.48 -8.23 -5.95
C ASP A 112 -9.11 -8.61 -5.37
N ALA A 113 -8.52 -7.71 -4.61
CA ALA A 113 -7.21 -7.96 -3.98
C ALA A 113 -7.26 -9.09 -2.95
N LEU A 114 -8.42 -9.30 -2.32
CA LEU A 114 -8.58 -10.35 -1.32
C LEU A 114 -8.90 -11.72 -1.91
N GLN A 115 -9.47 -11.74 -3.11
CA GLN A 115 -9.93 -12.99 -3.72
C GLN A 115 -8.84 -13.79 -4.43
N ARG A 116 -7.67 -13.21 -4.61
CA ARG A 116 -6.60 -13.86 -5.37
C ARG A 116 -5.44 -14.38 -4.55
#